data_724dfebdcf98f07dec96ffbdf53d1d4a
#
_entry.id   724dfebdcf98f07dec96ffbdf53d1d4a
#
_cell.length_a   1.000
_cell.length_b   1.000
_cell.length_c   1.000
_cell.angle_alpha   90.00
_cell.angle_beta   90.00
_cell.angle_gamma   90.00
#
_symmetry.space_group_name_H-M   'P 1'
#
loop_
_entity.id
_entity.type
_entity.pdbx_description
1 polymer ?
#
loop_
_entity_poly.entity_id
_entity_poly.type
_entity_poly.pdbx_seq_one_letter_code
_entity_poly.pdbx_strand_id
1 'polypeptide(L)'
;GMQALQAYWTTPNKQKDVRLNLANRLWGNEGYEFLPKFMAVTREKYAAELTRLDFGQTERARQTINDWVENQTEDKIAELLPAGALSPDTKLVLTNAVYFHGIWADPFKKDRTKEDTFHLTATDSITVPMMHRSDEFRYGAVDELQILELPYGDGSLSMVVLLPKQIDGLSDLESRLTVQNLQRWMTSVTYEDEVKVYLPKFRATSQFKMADTLKALGMESAFDPNAADF
;
A
#
# COMPACT_ATOMS: atom_id res chain seq x y z
N GLY A 1 -9.73 6.10 -14.95
CA GLY A 1 -9.86 4.94 -14.07
C GLY A 1 -8.50 4.39 -13.66
N MET A 2 -8.48 3.27 -12.94
CA MET A 2 -7.27 2.63 -12.39
C MET A 2 -6.16 2.42 -13.43
N GLN A 3 -6.48 1.96 -14.63
CA GLN A 3 -5.51 1.82 -15.73
C GLN A 3 -4.81 3.13 -16.13
N ALA A 4 -5.52 4.25 -16.14
CA ALA A 4 -4.92 5.54 -16.49
C ALA A 4 -3.94 6.02 -15.42
N LEU A 5 -4.28 5.79 -14.15
CA LEU A 5 -3.37 6.03 -13.02
C LEU A 5 -2.15 5.12 -13.10
N GLN A 6 -2.35 3.82 -13.33
CA GLN A 6 -1.26 2.86 -13.48
C GLN A 6 -0.34 3.24 -14.65
N ALA A 7 -0.89 3.54 -15.83
CA ALA A 7 -0.12 3.97 -16.99
C ALA A 7 0.66 5.27 -16.74
N TYR A 8 0.07 6.22 -16.01
CA TYR A 8 0.74 7.47 -15.67
C TYR A 8 1.98 7.24 -14.78
N TRP A 9 1.88 6.35 -13.79
CA TRP A 9 2.93 6.09 -12.82
C TRP A 9 3.96 5.05 -13.27
N THR A 10 3.61 4.14 -14.18
CA THR A 10 4.53 3.10 -14.71
C THR A 10 5.27 3.52 -15.98
N THR A 11 5.09 4.75 -16.47
CA THR A 11 5.80 5.24 -17.66
C THR A 11 7.29 5.50 -17.31
N PRO A 12 8.25 4.77 -17.91
CA PRO A 12 9.65 4.66 -17.45
C PRO A 12 10.47 5.95 -17.44
N ASN A 13 10.02 7.04 -18.06
CA ASN A 13 10.84 8.22 -18.32
C ASN A 13 10.47 9.49 -17.53
N LYS A 14 9.48 9.43 -16.63
CA LYS A 14 9.04 10.65 -15.93
C LYS A 14 9.59 10.82 -14.52
N GLN A 15 10.15 9.78 -13.89
CA GLN A 15 10.58 9.88 -12.49
C GLN A 15 11.84 9.07 -12.24
N LYS A 16 13.00 9.75 -12.29
CA LYS A 16 14.28 9.14 -11.88
C LYS A 16 14.28 8.71 -10.41
N ASP A 17 13.53 9.42 -9.57
CA ASP A 17 13.64 9.36 -8.11
C ASP A 17 12.43 8.67 -7.44
N VAL A 18 11.43 8.25 -8.23
CA VAL A 18 10.25 7.55 -7.75
C VAL A 18 9.92 6.36 -8.64
N ARG A 19 9.76 5.19 -8.03
CA ARG A 19 9.28 3.97 -8.69
C ARG A 19 8.02 3.51 -8.01
N LEU A 20 6.94 3.36 -8.75
CA LEU A 20 5.69 2.79 -8.30
C LEU A 20 5.28 1.67 -9.25
N ASN A 21 5.31 0.44 -8.76
CA ASN A 21 4.79 -0.73 -9.46
C ASN A 21 3.48 -1.18 -8.82
N LEU A 22 2.44 -1.26 -9.65
CA LEU A 22 1.15 -1.82 -9.27
C LEU A 22 0.96 -3.10 -10.10
N ALA A 23 1.09 -4.23 -9.46
CA ALA A 23 1.01 -5.53 -10.11
C ALA A 23 -0.27 -6.26 -9.69
N ASN A 24 -1.15 -6.46 -10.66
CA ASN A 24 -2.40 -7.19 -10.49
C ASN A 24 -2.39 -8.42 -11.37
N ARG A 25 -2.69 -9.59 -10.83
CA ARG A 25 -2.82 -10.81 -11.62
C ARG A 25 -3.90 -11.74 -11.07
N LEU A 26 -4.56 -12.40 -11.98
CA LEU A 26 -5.49 -13.48 -11.71
C LEU A 26 -4.81 -14.81 -12.02
N TRP A 27 -4.97 -15.77 -11.12
CA TRP A 27 -4.46 -17.13 -11.27
C TRP A 27 -5.64 -18.07 -11.20
N GLY A 28 -6.01 -18.65 -12.33
CA GLY A 28 -7.17 -19.52 -12.46
C GLY A 28 -6.79 -20.98 -12.55
N ASN A 29 -7.60 -21.86 -11.98
CA ASN A 29 -7.43 -23.29 -12.13
C ASN A 29 -7.53 -23.72 -13.61
N GLU A 30 -6.60 -24.54 -14.09
CA GLU A 30 -6.58 -25.01 -15.49
C GLU A 30 -7.86 -25.76 -15.87
N GLY A 31 -8.44 -26.53 -14.94
CA GLY A 31 -9.64 -27.32 -15.15
C GLY A 31 -10.96 -26.54 -14.96
N TYR A 32 -10.92 -25.20 -14.73
CA TYR A 32 -12.11 -24.41 -14.52
C TYR A 32 -12.36 -23.45 -15.71
N GLU A 33 -13.58 -23.44 -16.25
CA GLU A 33 -14.00 -22.51 -17.30
C GLU A 33 -14.45 -21.17 -16.68
N PHE A 34 -13.75 -20.10 -17.01
CA PHE A 34 -14.10 -18.74 -16.58
C PHE A 34 -15.01 -18.09 -17.62
N LEU A 35 -15.99 -17.34 -17.17
CA LEU A 35 -16.94 -16.63 -18.03
C LEU A 35 -16.19 -15.61 -18.93
N PRO A 36 -16.48 -15.59 -20.25
CA PRO A 36 -15.84 -14.63 -21.17
C PRO A 36 -16.02 -13.17 -20.73
N LYS A 37 -17.17 -12.84 -20.14
CA LYS A 37 -17.45 -11.49 -19.62
C LYS A 37 -16.55 -11.14 -18.42
N PHE A 38 -16.32 -12.08 -17.51
CA PHE A 38 -15.41 -11.89 -16.39
C PHE A 38 -13.98 -11.61 -16.90
N MET A 39 -13.50 -12.44 -17.83
CA MET A 39 -12.18 -12.29 -18.45
C MET A 39 -12.02 -10.96 -19.18
N ALA A 40 -13.04 -10.49 -19.88
CA ALA A 40 -13.02 -9.20 -20.57
C ALA A 40 -12.93 -8.03 -19.57
N VAL A 41 -13.76 -8.04 -18.53
CA VAL A 41 -13.78 -6.98 -17.50
C VAL A 41 -12.46 -6.89 -16.76
N THR A 42 -11.90 -8.02 -16.33
CA THR A 42 -10.63 -8.03 -15.57
C THR A 42 -9.47 -7.49 -16.41
N ARG A 43 -9.38 -7.90 -17.67
CA ARG A 43 -8.37 -7.39 -18.61
C ARG A 43 -8.56 -5.90 -18.92
N GLU A 44 -9.77 -5.48 -19.27
CA GLU A 44 -10.03 -4.12 -19.78
C GLU A 44 -10.09 -3.06 -18.69
N LYS A 45 -10.56 -3.40 -17.49
CA LYS A 45 -10.76 -2.43 -16.41
C LYS A 45 -9.62 -2.42 -15.38
N TYR A 46 -8.95 -3.57 -15.19
CA TYR A 46 -7.95 -3.74 -14.14
C TYR A 46 -6.56 -4.10 -14.65
N ALA A 47 -6.38 -4.26 -15.98
CA ALA A 47 -5.14 -4.76 -16.58
C ALA A 47 -4.64 -6.08 -15.92
N ALA A 48 -5.58 -6.87 -15.41
CA ALA A 48 -5.30 -8.13 -14.75
C ALA A 48 -5.47 -9.26 -15.75
N GLU A 49 -4.34 -9.87 -16.14
CA GLU A 49 -4.33 -11.07 -16.98
C GLU A 49 -4.61 -12.31 -16.14
N LEU A 50 -5.38 -13.25 -16.68
CA LEU A 50 -5.54 -14.57 -16.08
C LEU A 50 -4.42 -15.49 -16.54
N THR A 51 -3.63 -15.98 -15.59
CA THR A 51 -2.69 -17.06 -15.80
C THR A 51 -3.29 -18.37 -15.28
N ARG A 52 -3.27 -19.43 -16.10
CA ARG A 52 -3.79 -20.73 -15.69
C ARG A 52 -2.72 -21.52 -14.95
N LEU A 53 -3.12 -22.13 -13.81
CA LEU A 53 -2.27 -22.97 -12.97
C LEU A 53 -3.02 -24.24 -12.56
N ASP A 54 -2.28 -25.34 -12.44
CA ASP A 54 -2.77 -26.57 -11.82
C ASP A 54 -2.68 -26.44 -10.29
N PHE A 55 -3.78 -26.10 -9.64
CA PHE A 55 -3.84 -26.03 -8.17
C PHE A 55 -3.84 -27.42 -7.52
N GLY A 56 -3.97 -28.52 -8.27
CA GLY A 56 -3.67 -29.87 -7.77
C GLY A 56 -2.21 -30.00 -7.35
N GLN A 57 -1.31 -29.26 -7.99
CA GLN A 57 0.10 -29.13 -7.61
C GLN A 57 0.28 -27.86 -6.73
N THR A 58 -0.36 -27.86 -5.57
CA THR A 58 -0.49 -26.65 -4.70
C THR A 58 0.83 -25.95 -4.44
N GLU A 59 1.90 -26.69 -4.13
CA GLU A 59 3.19 -26.08 -3.79
C GLU A 59 3.86 -25.45 -5.01
N ARG A 60 3.76 -26.07 -6.17
CA ARG A 60 4.28 -25.50 -7.42
C ARG A 60 3.52 -24.26 -7.83
N ALA A 61 2.19 -24.27 -7.70
CA ALA A 61 1.35 -23.11 -7.97
C ALA A 61 1.69 -21.96 -7.01
N ARG A 62 1.85 -22.25 -5.70
CA ARG A 62 2.25 -21.28 -4.68
C ARG A 62 3.60 -20.64 -5.01
N GLN A 63 4.61 -21.44 -5.35
CA GLN A 63 5.93 -20.94 -5.74
C GLN A 63 5.85 -20.06 -6.98
N THR A 64 5.13 -20.48 -8.03
CA THR A 64 4.95 -19.68 -9.24
C THR A 64 4.33 -18.31 -8.94
N ILE A 65 3.35 -18.25 -8.04
CA ILE A 65 2.73 -17.00 -7.63
C ILE A 65 3.72 -16.13 -6.84
N ASN A 66 4.44 -16.72 -5.88
CA ASN A 66 5.41 -16.00 -5.06
C ASN A 66 6.55 -15.44 -5.90
N ASP A 67 7.14 -16.24 -6.79
CA ASP A 67 8.22 -15.83 -7.70
C ASP A 67 7.79 -14.65 -8.58
N TRP A 68 6.54 -14.68 -9.06
CA TRP A 68 6.01 -13.55 -9.83
C TRP A 68 5.89 -12.29 -8.98
N VAL A 69 5.35 -12.38 -7.74
CA VAL A 69 5.21 -11.24 -6.84
C VAL A 69 6.58 -10.68 -6.44
N GLU A 70 7.53 -11.55 -6.12
CA GLU A 70 8.92 -11.19 -5.81
C GLU A 70 9.53 -10.35 -6.93
N ASN A 71 9.43 -10.84 -8.17
CA ASN A 71 9.89 -10.11 -9.36
C ASN A 71 9.19 -8.75 -9.55
N GLN A 72 7.88 -8.65 -9.28
CA GLN A 72 7.13 -7.40 -9.42
C GLN A 72 7.44 -6.39 -8.32
N THR A 73 7.99 -6.84 -7.20
CA THR A 73 8.29 -6.02 -6.02
C THR A 73 9.78 -5.82 -5.78
N GLU A 74 10.63 -6.09 -6.77
CA GLU A 74 12.09 -5.99 -6.66
C GLU A 74 12.62 -6.72 -5.40
N ASP A 75 12.25 -8.00 -5.25
CA ASP A 75 12.63 -8.91 -4.17
C ASP A 75 12.21 -8.42 -2.75
N LYS A 76 11.24 -7.50 -2.65
CA LYS A 76 10.77 -7.01 -1.35
C LYS A 76 9.68 -7.87 -0.74
N ILE A 77 8.92 -8.58 -1.56
CA ILE A 77 7.87 -9.51 -1.11
C ILE A 77 8.20 -10.88 -1.71
N ALA A 78 9.05 -11.65 -1.03
CA ALA A 78 9.45 -12.98 -1.47
C ALA A 78 8.40 -14.07 -1.19
N GLU A 79 7.55 -13.88 -0.18
CA GLU A 79 6.53 -14.86 0.21
C GLU A 79 5.18 -14.18 0.48
N LEU A 80 4.41 -13.94 -0.59
CA LEU A 80 3.04 -13.43 -0.44
C LEU A 80 2.09 -14.53 0.07
N LEU A 81 2.23 -15.75 -0.46
CA LEU A 81 1.43 -16.89 -0.06
C LEU A 81 2.29 -17.84 0.81
N PRO A 82 1.98 -17.98 2.11
CA PRO A 82 2.67 -18.94 2.97
C PRO A 82 2.30 -20.37 2.62
N ALA A 83 3.08 -21.33 3.12
CA ALA A 83 2.78 -22.75 2.97
C ALA A 83 1.36 -23.06 3.46
N GLY A 84 0.62 -23.87 2.68
CA GLY A 84 -0.77 -24.22 2.96
C GLY A 84 -1.81 -23.13 2.64
N ALA A 85 -1.43 -22.03 2.01
CA ALA A 85 -2.37 -20.99 1.58
C ALA A 85 -3.30 -21.43 0.43
N LEU A 86 -2.87 -22.41 -0.35
CA LEU A 86 -3.63 -22.99 -1.48
C LEU A 86 -4.10 -24.39 -1.17
N SER A 87 -5.22 -24.78 -1.77
CA SER A 87 -5.73 -26.16 -1.77
C SER A 87 -5.98 -26.64 -3.20
N PRO A 88 -6.10 -27.97 -3.42
CA PRO A 88 -6.46 -28.51 -4.75
C PRO A 88 -7.82 -28.01 -5.25
N ASP A 89 -8.71 -27.61 -4.34
CA ASP A 89 -10.04 -27.07 -4.66
C ASP A 89 -10.03 -25.59 -5.01
N THR A 90 -8.88 -24.91 -4.89
CA THR A 90 -8.75 -23.49 -5.25
C THR A 90 -9.11 -23.30 -6.73
N LYS A 91 -10.05 -22.38 -7.02
CA LYS A 91 -10.47 -22.04 -8.39
C LYS A 91 -9.82 -20.79 -8.92
N LEU A 92 -9.67 -19.78 -8.05
CA LEU A 92 -9.15 -18.47 -8.42
C LEU A 92 -8.34 -17.89 -7.28
N VAL A 93 -7.21 -17.30 -7.60
CA VAL A 93 -6.42 -16.45 -6.70
C VAL A 93 -6.25 -15.08 -7.35
N LEU A 94 -6.56 -14.03 -6.60
CA LEU A 94 -6.24 -12.65 -6.96
C LEU A 94 -5.00 -12.22 -6.21
N THR A 95 -4.01 -11.74 -6.93
CA THR A 95 -2.85 -11.09 -6.32
C THR A 95 -2.83 -9.61 -6.69
N ASN A 96 -2.59 -8.79 -5.68
CA ASN A 96 -2.24 -7.39 -5.84
C ASN A 96 -0.93 -7.14 -5.10
N ALA A 97 0.04 -6.60 -5.77
CA ALA A 97 1.29 -6.19 -5.16
C ALA A 97 1.57 -4.73 -5.52
N VAL A 98 1.97 -3.97 -4.52
CA VAL A 98 2.38 -2.57 -4.68
C VAL A 98 3.83 -2.46 -4.25
N TYR A 99 4.67 -2.01 -5.15
CA TYR A 99 6.04 -1.62 -4.84
C TYR A 99 6.19 -0.12 -5.01
N PHE A 100 6.64 0.54 -3.96
CA PHE A 100 6.95 1.96 -3.98
C PHE A 100 8.37 2.20 -3.48
N HIS A 101 9.15 2.94 -4.25
CA HIS A 101 10.44 3.45 -3.85
C HIS A 101 10.51 4.93 -4.24
N GLY A 102 10.69 5.81 -3.26
CA GLY A 102 10.79 7.25 -3.47
C GLY A 102 12.00 7.83 -2.75
N ILE A 103 12.75 8.68 -3.45
CA ILE A 103 13.76 9.54 -2.85
C ILE A 103 13.07 10.84 -2.48
N TRP A 104 13.27 11.34 -1.26
CA TRP A 104 12.74 12.64 -0.86
C TRP A 104 13.23 13.74 -1.81
N ALA A 105 12.35 14.67 -2.18
CA ALA A 105 12.76 15.85 -2.94
C ALA A 105 13.94 16.58 -2.27
N ASP A 106 13.85 16.67 -0.93
CA ASP A 106 14.90 17.16 -0.07
C ASP A 106 15.22 16.14 1.02
N PRO A 107 16.33 15.38 0.88
CA PRO A 107 16.65 14.29 1.79
C PRO A 107 17.01 14.74 3.22
N PHE A 108 16.62 13.95 4.19
CA PHE A 108 17.15 14.07 5.56
C PHE A 108 18.63 13.73 5.59
N LYS A 109 19.43 14.62 6.17
CA LYS A 109 20.89 14.41 6.30
C LYS A 109 21.18 13.33 7.32
N LYS A 110 22.05 12.38 6.96
CA LYS A 110 22.41 11.24 7.82
C LYS A 110 23.03 11.67 9.15
N ASP A 111 23.84 12.71 9.15
CA ASP A 111 24.52 13.28 10.33
C ASP A 111 23.55 13.98 11.31
N ARG A 112 22.32 14.27 10.86
CA ARG A 112 21.25 14.83 11.69
C ARG A 112 20.29 13.76 12.21
N THR A 113 20.49 12.48 11.88
CA THR A 113 19.73 11.38 12.47
C THR A 113 20.35 11.01 13.81
N LYS A 114 19.57 11.05 14.88
CA LYS A 114 20.01 10.75 16.26
C LYS A 114 19.00 9.86 16.93
N GLU A 115 19.46 9.09 17.92
CA GLU A 115 18.56 8.36 18.81
C GLU A 115 17.68 9.34 19.59
N ASP A 116 16.38 9.11 19.57
CA ASP A 116 15.39 9.93 20.27
C ASP A 116 14.20 9.07 20.69
N THR A 117 13.37 9.61 21.57
CA THR A 117 12.21 8.93 22.13
C THR A 117 11.05 8.95 21.16
N PHE A 118 10.45 7.78 20.92
CA PHE A 118 9.19 7.62 20.21
C PHE A 118 8.14 7.02 21.14
N HIS A 119 7.02 7.72 21.32
CA HIS A 119 5.93 7.27 22.18
C HIS A 119 5.03 6.28 21.44
N LEU A 120 4.88 5.09 22.00
CA LEU A 120 3.93 4.08 21.50
C LEU A 120 2.54 4.30 22.09
N THR A 121 2.49 4.69 23.36
CA THR A 121 1.28 5.06 24.10
C THR A 121 1.60 6.24 25.02
N ALA A 122 0.65 6.70 25.80
CA ALA A 122 0.87 7.75 26.80
C ALA A 122 1.92 7.35 27.88
N THR A 123 2.11 6.03 28.10
CA THR A 123 3.01 5.51 29.14
C THR A 123 4.21 4.75 28.59
N ASP A 124 4.14 4.26 27.35
CA ASP A 124 5.17 3.44 26.75
C ASP A 124 5.92 4.18 25.66
N SER A 125 7.23 4.05 25.66
CA SER A 125 8.11 4.66 24.66
C SER A 125 9.28 3.76 24.30
N ILE A 126 9.84 3.97 23.13
CA ILE A 126 11.05 3.31 22.64
C ILE A 126 12.05 4.34 22.13
N THR A 127 13.32 3.97 22.11
CA THR A 127 14.36 4.77 21.46
C THR A 127 14.50 4.33 20.01
N VAL A 128 14.47 5.29 19.10
CA VAL A 128 14.55 5.04 17.64
C VAL A 128 15.49 6.02 16.96
N PRO A 129 16.12 5.64 15.85
CA PRO A 129 16.83 6.60 15.00
C PRO A 129 15.83 7.61 14.42
N MET A 130 15.86 8.84 14.93
CA MET A 130 15.00 9.94 14.53
C MET A 130 15.70 10.83 13.51
N MET A 131 15.15 10.93 12.32
CA MET A 131 15.62 11.83 11.27
C MET A 131 15.10 13.23 11.57
N HIS A 132 15.96 14.23 11.44
CA HIS A 132 15.62 15.62 11.74
C HIS A 132 15.89 16.54 10.57
N ARG A 133 14.94 17.44 10.29
CA ARG A 133 15.08 18.52 9.32
C ARG A 133 14.25 19.73 9.76
N SER A 134 14.79 20.94 9.58
CA SER A 134 14.08 22.20 9.74
C SER A 134 14.17 22.97 8.43
N ASP A 135 13.06 23.33 7.86
CA ASP A 135 12.94 24.00 6.56
C ASP A 135 11.51 24.53 6.35
N GLU A 136 11.28 25.15 5.17
CA GLU A 136 9.93 25.39 4.67
C GLU A 136 9.25 24.07 4.28
N PHE A 137 8.03 23.85 4.75
CA PHE A 137 7.23 22.67 4.40
C PHE A 137 5.78 23.07 4.14
N ARG A 138 5.07 22.24 3.37
CA ARG A 138 3.62 22.28 3.36
C ARG A 138 3.10 21.62 4.64
N TYR A 139 2.58 22.47 5.54
CA TYR A 139 2.14 22.09 6.87
C TYR A 139 0.76 22.69 7.18
N GLY A 140 0.00 22.02 8.02
CA GLY A 140 -1.28 22.50 8.55
C GLY A 140 -1.54 21.98 9.95
N ALA A 141 -2.32 22.73 10.73
CA ALA A 141 -2.77 22.31 12.04
C ALA A 141 -4.27 22.61 12.18
N VAL A 142 -5.08 21.55 12.29
CA VAL A 142 -6.53 21.63 12.35
C VAL A 142 -7.09 20.48 13.19
N ASP A 143 -8.14 20.71 13.97
CA ASP A 143 -8.86 19.68 14.73
C ASP A 143 -7.97 18.79 15.61
N GLU A 144 -7.03 19.38 16.35
CA GLU A 144 -6.03 18.66 17.16
C GLU A 144 -5.14 17.71 16.35
N LEU A 145 -5.00 17.98 15.06
CA LEU A 145 -4.19 17.23 14.11
C LEU A 145 -3.13 18.15 13.52
N GLN A 146 -1.91 17.65 13.38
CA GLN A 146 -0.84 18.23 12.58
C GLN A 146 -0.75 17.45 11.26
N ILE A 147 -0.58 18.17 10.16
CA ILE A 147 -0.54 17.60 8.82
C ILE A 147 0.75 18.08 8.16
N LEU A 148 1.54 17.16 7.69
CA LEU A 148 2.79 17.46 7.00
C LEU A 148 2.80 16.78 5.65
N GLU A 149 3.17 17.50 4.61
CA GLU A 149 3.40 16.96 3.27
C GLU A 149 4.89 16.95 2.96
N LEU A 150 5.41 15.76 2.65
CA LEU A 150 6.80 15.50 2.29
C LEU A 150 6.87 15.05 0.83
N PRO A 151 7.33 15.87 -0.11
CA PRO A 151 7.40 15.53 -1.52
C PRO A 151 8.53 14.55 -1.81
N TYR A 152 8.30 13.68 -2.80
CA TYR A 152 9.31 12.81 -3.40
C TYR A 152 9.78 13.36 -4.75
N GLY A 153 11.06 13.19 -5.06
CA GLY A 153 11.66 13.50 -6.36
C GLY A 153 11.29 14.89 -6.88
N ASP A 154 10.51 14.94 -7.94
CA ASP A 154 10.04 16.19 -8.59
C ASP A 154 8.79 16.80 -7.96
N GLY A 155 8.30 16.24 -6.86
CA GLY A 155 7.11 16.71 -6.16
C GLY A 155 5.78 16.21 -6.72
N SER A 156 5.80 15.34 -7.72
CA SER A 156 4.56 14.78 -8.29
C SER A 156 3.87 13.77 -7.38
N LEU A 157 4.59 13.23 -6.41
CA LEU A 157 4.09 12.41 -5.30
C LEU A 157 4.61 12.94 -3.97
N SER A 158 3.80 12.80 -2.94
CA SER A 158 4.15 13.20 -1.58
C SER A 158 3.72 12.15 -0.57
N MET A 159 4.46 12.02 0.52
CA MET A 159 3.94 11.40 1.74
C MET A 159 3.18 12.45 2.54
N VAL A 160 1.97 12.13 2.95
CA VAL A 160 1.21 12.93 3.91
C VAL A 160 1.24 12.25 5.26
N VAL A 161 1.74 12.96 6.26
CA VAL A 161 1.77 12.50 7.65
C VAL A 161 0.66 13.20 8.41
N LEU A 162 -0.22 12.43 9.03
CA LEU A 162 -1.28 12.89 9.91
C LEU A 162 -0.87 12.56 11.35
N LEU A 163 -0.57 13.57 12.15
CA LEU A 163 -0.08 13.41 13.51
C LEU A 163 -1.05 14.02 14.51
N PRO A 164 -1.75 13.21 15.34
CA PRO A 164 -2.52 13.73 16.46
C PRO A 164 -1.63 14.51 17.43
N LYS A 165 -2.12 15.61 18.00
CA LYS A 165 -1.41 16.35 19.03
C LYS A 165 -1.33 15.58 20.35
N GLN A 166 -2.31 14.72 20.62
CA GLN A 166 -2.30 13.81 21.76
C GLN A 166 -1.52 12.54 21.44
N ILE A 167 -0.68 12.10 22.36
CA ILE A 167 0.22 10.95 22.17
C ILE A 167 -0.55 9.66 21.84
N ASP A 168 -1.70 9.45 22.45
CA ASP A 168 -2.59 8.30 22.25
C ASP A 168 -3.80 8.57 21.33
N GLY A 169 -3.71 9.65 20.56
CA GLY A 169 -4.80 10.13 19.68
C GLY A 169 -5.02 9.32 18.38
N LEU A 170 -4.28 8.24 18.13
CA LEU A 170 -4.36 7.50 16.88
C LEU A 170 -5.75 6.89 16.64
N SER A 171 -6.34 6.26 17.65
CA SER A 171 -7.67 5.62 17.53
C SER A 171 -8.77 6.65 17.24
N ASP A 172 -8.68 7.85 17.82
CA ASP A 172 -9.60 8.94 17.51
C ASP A 172 -9.43 9.44 16.06
N LEU A 173 -8.18 9.61 15.62
CA LEU A 173 -7.88 9.97 14.23
C LEU A 173 -8.45 8.93 13.25
N GLU A 174 -8.23 7.64 13.49
CA GLU A 174 -8.74 6.55 12.64
C GLU A 174 -10.28 6.59 12.55
N SER A 175 -10.97 6.83 13.65
CA SER A 175 -12.44 6.93 13.68
C SER A 175 -12.97 8.10 12.85
N ARG A 176 -12.19 9.16 12.70
CA ARG A 176 -12.52 10.38 11.93
C ARG A 176 -11.99 10.36 10.49
N LEU A 177 -11.25 9.32 10.09
CA LEU A 177 -10.65 9.23 8.76
C LEU A 177 -11.73 8.91 7.71
N THR A 178 -12.36 9.96 7.19
CA THR A 178 -13.33 9.92 6.09
C THR A 178 -12.80 10.70 4.89
N VAL A 179 -13.37 10.47 3.71
CA VAL A 179 -13.00 11.22 2.49
C VAL A 179 -13.22 12.72 2.70
N GLN A 180 -14.32 13.10 3.32
CA GLN A 180 -14.66 14.51 3.60
C GLN A 180 -13.65 15.16 4.56
N ASN A 181 -13.30 14.47 5.65
CA ASN A 181 -12.33 14.98 6.59
C ASN A 181 -10.93 15.07 5.97
N LEU A 182 -10.51 14.03 5.22
CA LEU A 182 -9.22 14.06 4.53
C LEU A 182 -9.14 15.25 3.56
N GLN A 183 -10.17 15.49 2.75
CA GLN A 183 -10.23 16.64 1.85
C GLN A 183 -10.12 17.97 2.62
N ARG A 184 -10.88 18.14 3.71
CA ARG A 184 -10.85 19.33 4.55
C ARG A 184 -9.46 19.54 5.17
N TRP A 185 -8.85 18.50 5.69
CA TRP A 185 -7.49 18.55 6.26
C TRP A 185 -6.46 18.95 5.21
N MET A 186 -6.52 18.36 4.02
CA MET A 186 -5.58 18.70 2.94
C MET A 186 -5.73 20.14 2.45
N THR A 187 -6.93 20.74 2.52
CA THR A 187 -7.13 22.15 2.16
C THR A 187 -6.56 23.12 3.19
N SER A 188 -6.28 22.67 4.42
CA SER A 188 -5.65 23.51 5.46
C SER A 188 -4.11 23.54 5.38
N VAL A 189 -3.52 22.77 4.47
CA VAL A 189 -2.06 22.68 4.32
C VAL A 189 -1.55 23.84 3.45
N THR A 190 -0.68 24.65 4.01
CA THR A 190 -0.03 25.79 3.34
C THR A 190 1.49 25.71 3.49
N TYR A 191 2.23 26.55 2.78
CA TYR A 191 3.66 26.68 3.00
C TYR A 191 3.90 27.43 4.31
N GLU A 192 4.69 26.83 5.19
CA GLU A 192 5.06 27.38 6.50
C GLU A 192 6.58 27.32 6.67
N ASP A 193 7.15 28.45 7.04
CA ASP A 193 8.59 28.61 7.30
C ASP A 193 8.97 27.94 8.64
N GLU A 194 10.21 27.44 8.70
CA GLU A 194 10.84 26.95 9.93
C GLU A 194 10.13 25.77 10.62
N VAL A 195 9.41 24.94 9.86
CA VAL A 195 8.80 23.72 10.40
C VAL A 195 9.89 22.72 10.79
N LYS A 196 9.88 22.29 12.04
CA LYS A 196 10.81 21.28 12.56
C LYS A 196 10.19 19.89 12.44
N VAL A 197 10.73 19.07 11.57
CA VAL A 197 10.27 17.71 11.31
C VAL A 197 11.16 16.71 12.02
N TYR A 198 10.55 15.83 12.80
CA TYR A 198 11.16 14.67 13.45
C TYR A 198 10.44 13.43 12.94
N LEU A 199 11.09 12.62 12.11
CA LEU A 199 10.51 11.44 11.51
C LEU A 199 11.35 10.22 11.88
N PRO A 200 10.78 9.22 12.58
CA PRO A 200 11.53 8.02 12.93
C PRO A 200 11.87 7.22 11.66
N LYS A 201 13.04 6.59 11.65
CA LYS A 201 13.30 5.50 10.71
C LYS A 201 12.54 4.28 11.20
N PHE A 202 11.64 3.78 10.36
CA PHE A 202 10.87 2.59 10.71
C PHE A 202 10.88 1.58 9.57
N ARG A 203 10.63 0.35 9.95
CA ARG A 203 10.29 -0.73 9.02
C ARG A 203 9.02 -1.39 9.55
N ALA A 204 8.01 -1.46 8.72
CA ALA A 204 6.77 -2.17 9.04
C ALA A 204 6.54 -3.28 8.01
N THR A 205 6.08 -4.43 8.47
CA THR A 205 5.63 -5.53 7.62
C THR A 205 4.24 -5.93 8.12
N SER A 206 3.29 -6.00 7.21
CA SER A 206 1.93 -6.40 7.52
C SER A 206 1.44 -7.39 6.47
N GLN A 207 0.76 -8.43 6.93
CA GLN A 207 0.14 -9.44 6.09
C GLN A 207 -1.25 -9.77 6.64
N PHE A 208 -2.24 -9.77 5.77
CA PHE A 208 -3.61 -10.09 6.16
C PHE A 208 -4.38 -10.75 5.01
N LYS A 209 -5.38 -11.56 5.37
CA LYS A 209 -6.28 -12.20 4.41
C LYS A 209 -7.44 -11.25 4.12
N MET A 210 -7.68 -10.97 2.84
CA MET A 210 -8.70 -10.02 2.42
C MET A 210 -10.13 -10.62 2.32
N ALA A 211 -10.28 -11.95 2.39
CA ALA A 211 -11.56 -12.61 2.15
C ALA A 211 -12.73 -12.04 3.00
N ASP A 212 -12.52 -11.88 4.29
CA ASP A 212 -13.59 -11.37 5.18
C ASP A 212 -13.90 -9.90 4.93
N THR A 213 -12.89 -9.09 4.64
CA THR A 213 -13.05 -7.69 4.25
C THR A 213 -13.82 -7.56 2.94
N LEU A 214 -13.49 -8.37 1.93
CA LEU A 214 -14.18 -8.35 0.64
C LEU A 214 -15.63 -8.82 0.76
N LYS A 215 -15.92 -9.84 1.59
CA LYS A 215 -17.29 -10.23 1.92
C LYS A 215 -18.07 -9.08 2.55
N ALA A 216 -17.51 -8.40 3.53
CA ALA A 216 -18.12 -7.24 4.17
C ALA A 216 -18.38 -6.07 3.21
N LEU A 217 -17.59 -5.96 2.14
CA LEU A 217 -17.78 -5.00 1.05
C LEU A 217 -18.78 -5.47 -0.02
N GLY A 218 -19.46 -6.61 0.19
CA GLY A 218 -20.51 -7.13 -0.69
C GLY A 218 -20.06 -8.20 -1.69
N MET A 219 -18.83 -8.73 -1.58
CA MET A 219 -18.32 -9.79 -2.45
C MET A 219 -18.53 -11.19 -1.85
N GLU A 220 -19.72 -11.46 -1.32
CA GLU A 220 -20.01 -12.71 -0.59
C GLU A 220 -19.97 -13.94 -1.50
N SER A 221 -20.64 -13.88 -2.67
CA SER A 221 -20.79 -15.01 -3.59
C SER A 221 -19.46 -15.58 -4.07
N ALA A 222 -18.43 -14.76 -4.23
CA ALA A 222 -17.11 -15.19 -4.69
C ALA A 222 -16.39 -16.15 -3.72
N PHE A 223 -16.84 -16.18 -2.45
CA PHE A 223 -16.27 -17.02 -1.39
C PHE A 223 -17.23 -18.15 -0.96
N ASP A 224 -18.35 -18.32 -1.65
CA ASP A 224 -19.30 -19.42 -1.43
C ASP A 224 -19.10 -20.47 -2.53
N PRO A 225 -18.69 -21.72 -2.19
CA PRO A 225 -18.49 -22.79 -3.18
C PRO A 225 -19.72 -23.13 -4.02
N ASN A 226 -20.93 -22.81 -3.54
CA ASN A 226 -22.19 -23.09 -4.23
C ASN A 226 -22.73 -21.89 -5.02
N ALA A 227 -22.18 -20.70 -4.83
CA ALA A 227 -22.67 -19.46 -5.45
C ALA A 227 -21.62 -18.77 -6.33
N ALA A 228 -20.36 -19.18 -6.23
CA ALA A 228 -19.27 -18.60 -7.04
C ALA A 228 -19.43 -18.96 -8.51
N ASP A 229 -19.48 -17.92 -9.36
CA ASP A 229 -19.56 -18.05 -10.82
C ASP A 229 -18.64 -16.99 -11.47
N PHE A 230 -17.46 -17.44 -11.94
CA PHE A 230 -16.41 -16.59 -12.48
C PHE A 230 -16.25 -16.72 -14.00
#